data_2b8bfdd21e05668b1d9dcb51242cb524
#
_entry.id   2b8bfdd21e05668b1d9dcb51242cb524
#
_cell.length_a   1.000
_cell.length_b   1.000
_cell.length_c   1.000
_cell.angle_alpha   90.00
_cell.angle_beta   90.00
_cell.angle_gamma   90.00
#
_symmetry.space_group_name_H-M   'P 1'
#
loop_
_entity.id
_entity.type
_entity.pdbx_description
1 polymer ?
#
loop_
_entity_poly.entity_id
_entity_poly.type
_entity_poly.pdbx_seq_one_letter_code
_entity_poly.pdbx_strand_id
1 'polypeptide(L)'
;MAEDTAEKKSFLDSFAEVSAKVGNQVHLRSLRDAFATVMPIYILAGIAVLINNVVFPLFLTGDALANAQYWGNAVTQGTLNVATIVLAGIIGYCLAKNKRFENAIACVVIGIAALCIMMPQSVNSAAASIQDFTELTYKSTTDKDAEPYTVTREEVESGLAIPDGYEISSVGSNSVSNVFTKTYTGTNGLFGAIIIGLVATTVFIKFSQNEKLRVNLGEGIPPAVADSFNTMIPMLITLAIFGLVAALLHGIWATDLMTLINTCIAAPLKGFVNAGPWFVILVYTLANLLFCLGIHQSTISGVLAEPILTILITENMAMF
;
A
#
# COMPACT_ATOMS: atom_id res chain seq x y z
N MET A 1 -50.35 24.71 -29.86
CA MET A 1 -50.24 23.53 -28.98
C MET A 1 -49.03 22.75 -29.47
N ALA A 2 -47.91 22.93 -28.83
CA ALA A 2 -46.73 22.07 -28.99
C ALA A 2 -46.79 21.09 -27.83
N GLU A 3 -47.09 19.84 -28.15
CA GLU A 3 -47.00 18.74 -27.18
C GLU A 3 -45.53 18.52 -26.82
N ASP A 4 -45.26 18.76 -25.55
CA ASP A 4 -43.98 18.45 -24.89
C ASP A 4 -43.90 16.92 -24.73
N THR A 5 -43.43 16.24 -25.77
CA THR A 5 -43.07 14.81 -25.69
C THR A 5 -41.79 14.68 -24.89
N ALA A 6 -41.89 14.64 -23.55
CA ALA A 6 -40.84 14.17 -22.69
C ALA A 6 -40.56 12.71 -23.05
N GLU A 7 -39.54 12.47 -23.92
CA GLU A 7 -39.03 11.15 -24.19
C GLU A 7 -38.65 10.48 -22.89
N LYS A 8 -39.34 9.39 -22.52
CA LYS A 8 -38.95 8.52 -21.43
C LYS A 8 -37.54 8.02 -21.73
N LYS A 9 -36.54 8.59 -21.03
CA LYS A 9 -35.17 8.10 -21.09
C LYS A 9 -35.17 6.59 -20.91
N SER A 10 -34.59 5.87 -21.85
CA SER A 10 -34.44 4.41 -21.78
C SER A 10 -33.61 4.05 -20.51
N PHE A 11 -33.86 2.88 -19.92
CA PHE A 11 -33.02 2.35 -18.84
C PHE A 11 -31.53 2.37 -19.21
N LEU A 12 -31.21 2.06 -20.48
CA LEU A 12 -29.86 2.11 -21.00
C LEU A 12 -29.28 3.53 -21.01
N ASP A 13 -30.08 4.54 -21.37
CA ASP A 13 -29.62 5.93 -21.37
C ASP A 13 -29.34 6.42 -19.96
N SER A 14 -30.24 6.09 -19.01
CA SER A 14 -30.05 6.43 -17.59
C SER A 14 -28.84 5.72 -16.99
N PHE A 15 -28.63 4.45 -17.33
CA PHE A 15 -27.48 3.67 -16.90
C PHE A 15 -26.17 4.22 -17.49
N ALA A 16 -26.15 4.59 -18.78
CA ALA A 16 -25.01 5.22 -19.45
C ALA A 16 -24.66 6.57 -18.82
N GLU A 17 -25.68 7.41 -18.50
CA GLU A 17 -25.48 8.71 -17.84
C GLU A 17 -24.87 8.55 -16.44
N VAL A 18 -25.42 7.66 -15.61
CA VAL A 18 -24.89 7.38 -14.25
C VAL A 18 -23.47 6.83 -14.34
N SER A 19 -23.24 5.88 -15.23
CA SER A 19 -21.95 5.26 -15.45
C SER A 19 -20.91 6.28 -15.91
N ALA A 20 -21.25 7.16 -16.86
CA ALA A 20 -20.38 8.25 -17.31
C ALA A 20 -20.06 9.22 -16.16
N LYS A 21 -21.03 9.55 -15.32
CA LYS A 21 -20.85 10.41 -14.17
C LYS A 21 -19.89 9.79 -13.14
N VAL A 22 -20.03 8.50 -12.86
CA VAL A 22 -19.12 7.74 -11.99
C VAL A 22 -17.72 7.66 -12.60
N GLY A 23 -17.59 7.27 -13.86
CA GLY A 23 -16.31 7.12 -14.57
C GLY A 23 -15.53 8.44 -14.70
N ASN A 24 -16.22 9.58 -14.77
CA ASN A 24 -15.61 10.90 -14.83
C ASN A 24 -15.39 11.54 -13.44
N GLN A 25 -15.72 10.84 -12.37
CA GLN A 25 -15.46 11.33 -11.03
C GLN A 25 -13.95 11.50 -10.81
N VAL A 26 -13.56 12.70 -10.34
CA VAL A 26 -12.16 13.15 -10.29
C VAL A 26 -11.24 12.16 -9.55
N HIS A 27 -11.68 11.58 -8.44
CA HIS A 27 -10.86 10.65 -7.68
C HIS A 27 -10.68 9.30 -8.41
N LEU A 28 -11.75 8.76 -9.02
CA LEU A 28 -11.68 7.53 -9.80
C LEU A 28 -10.82 7.70 -11.05
N ARG A 29 -10.97 8.84 -11.74
CA ARG A 29 -10.12 9.20 -12.87
C ARG A 29 -8.64 9.29 -12.45
N SER A 30 -8.37 9.89 -11.28
CA SER A 30 -6.99 10.02 -10.78
C SER A 30 -6.38 8.68 -10.41
N LEU A 31 -7.17 7.75 -9.86
CA LEU A 31 -6.73 6.39 -9.60
C LEU A 31 -6.39 5.65 -10.90
N ARG A 32 -7.28 5.69 -11.89
CA ARG A 32 -7.02 5.10 -13.20
C ARG A 32 -5.72 5.61 -13.80
N ASP A 33 -5.52 6.94 -13.81
CA ASP A 33 -4.35 7.58 -14.38
C ASP A 33 -3.07 7.21 -13.58
N ALA A 34 -3.18 7.07 -12.27
CA ALA A 34 -2.08 6.64 -11.40
C ALA A 34 -1.68 5.18 -11.68
N PHE A 35 -2.63 4.25 -11.73
CA PHE A 35 -2.33 2.85 -12.04
C PHE A 35 -1.72 2.71 -13.45
N ALA A 36 -2.29 3.39 -14.44
CA ALA A 36 -1.72 3.39 -15.80
C ALA A 36 -0.26 3.91 -15.83
N THR A 37 0.07 4.87 -14.97
CA THR A 37 1.43 5.43 -14.87
C THR A 37 2.43 4.45 -14.25
N VAL A 38 2.02 3.66 -13.23
CA VAL A 38 2.92 2.73 -12.54
C VAL A 38 2.99 1.35 -13.19
N MET A 39 2.03 0.99 -14.05
CA MET A 39 1.94 -0.32 -14.70
C MET A 39 3.24 -0.78 -15.37
N PRO A 40 3.97 0.06 -16.15
CA PRO A 40 5.22 -0.35 -16.77
C PRO A 40 6.28 -0.84 -15.77
N ILE A 41 6.31 -0.24 -14.57
CA ILE A 41 7.24 -0.63 -13.50
C ILE A 41 6.89 -2.02 -12.97
N TYR A 42 5.60 -2.31 -12.80
CA TYR A 42 5.15 -3.63 -12.34
C TYR A 42 5.38 -4.72 -13.38
N ILE A 43 5.20 -4.41 -14.66
CA ILE A 43 5.53 -5.33 -15.77
C ILE A 43 7.03 -5.65 -15.76
N LEU A 44 7.88 -4.63 -15.63
CA LEU A 44 9.35 -4.84 -15.56
C LEU A 44 9.73 -5.75 -14.38
N ALA A 45 9.13 -5.52 -13.22
CA ALA A 45 9.36 -6.36 -12.05
C ALA A 45 8.92 -7.82 -12.28
N GLY A 46 7.76 -8.02 -12.91
CA GLY A 46 7.27 -9.35 -13.27
C GLY A 46 8.22 -10.08 -14.24
N ILE A 47 8.77 -9.37 -15.23
CA ILE A 47 9.79 -9.92 -16.14
C ILE A 47 11.06 -10.27 -15.37
N ALA A 48 11.51 -9.43 -14.44
CA ALA A 48 12.70 -9.71 -13.62
C ALA A 48 12.52 -10.96 -12.76
N VAL A 49 11.36 -11.16 -12.15
CA VAL A 49 11.04 -12.38 -11.39
C VAL A 49 11.02 -13.60 -12.28
N LEU A 50 10.41 -13.51 -13.47
CA LEU A 50 10.40 -14.61 -14.45
C LEU A 50 11.84 -15.02 -14.84
N ILE A 51 12.68 -14.03 -15.15
CA ILE A 51 14.08 -14.30 -15.52
C ILE A 51 14.82 -14.95 -14.36
N ASN A 52 14.65 -14.44 -13.14
CA ASN A 52 15.33 -14.97 -11.95
C ASN A 52 14.94 -16.41 -11.64
N ASN A 53 13.64 -16.72 -11.69
CA ASN A 53 13.13 -17.99 -11.17
C ASN A 53 12.94 -19.06 -12.26
N VAL A 54 12.88 -18.67 -13.53
CA VAL A 54 12.66 -19.60 -14.63
C VAL A 54 13.84 -19.65 -15.58
N VAL A 55 14.35 -18.50 -16.04
CA VAL A 55 15.37 -18.46 -17.08
C VAL A 55 16.76 -18.79 -16.52
N PHE A 56 17.20 -18.11 -15.47
CA PHE A 56 18.53 -18.35 -14.89
C PHE A 56 18.75 -19.77 -14.40
N PRO A 57 17.80 -20.45 -13.73
CA PRO A 57 17.98 -21.84 -13.30
C PRO A 57 18.15 -22.85 -14.45
N LEU A 58 17.78 -22.50 -15.68
CA LEU A 58 18.02 -23.37 -16.85
C LEU A 58 19.50 -23.45 -17.25
N PHE A 59 20.29 -22.43 -16.91
CA PHE A 59 21.67 -22.30 -17.37
C PHE A 59 22.69 -22.20 -16.24
N LEU A 60 22.26 -21.85 -15.03
CA LEU A 60 23.12 -21.55 -13.89
C LEU A 60 22.71 -22.35 -12.66
N THR A 61 23.69 -22.71 -11.84
CA THR A 61 23.50 -23.43 -10.56
C THR A 61 24.47 -22.91 -9.50
N GLY A 62 24.17 -23.16 -8.21
CA GLY A 62 25.02 -22.78 -7.08
C GLY A 62 25.25 -21.26 -7.00
N ASP A 63 26.49 -20.87 -6.68
CA ASP A 63 26.86 -19.46 -6.48
C ASP A 63 26.67 -18.59 -7.74
N ALA A 64 26.87 -19.18 -8.93
CA ALA A 64 26.65 -18.46 -10.18
C ALA A 64 25.18 -18.08 -10.37
N LEU A 65 24.25 -18.94 -10.00
CA LEU A 65 22.82 -18.66 -10.00
C LEU A 65 22.47 -17.59 -8.98
N ALA A 66 22.94 -17.69 -7.74
CA ALA A 66 22.68 -16.73 -6.69
C ALA A 66 23.16 -15.31 -7.08
N ASN A 67 24.35 -15.22 -7.66
CA ASN A 67 24.91 -13.95 -8.13
C ASN A 67 24.09 -13.35 -9.30
N ALA A 68 23.65 -14.19 -10.24
CA ALA A 68 22.80 -13.71 -11.34
C ALA A 68 21.42 -13.25 -10.86
N GLN A 69 20.82 -13.96 -9.92
CA GLN A 69 19.51 -13.62 -9.34
C GLN A 69 19.53 -12.32 -8.55
N TYR A 70 20.69 -11.85 -8.07
CA TYR A 70 20.82 -10.57 -7.38
C TYR A 70 20.28 -9.40 -8.22
N TRP A 71 20.49 -9.43 -9.55
CA TRP A 71 19.94 -8.40 -10.45
C TRP A 71 18.41 -8.29 -10.37
N GLY A 72 17.70 -9.38 -10.56
CA GLY A 72 16.23 -9.36 -10.54
C GLY A 72 15.68 -9.09 -9.13
N ASN A 73 16.36 -9.55 -8.09
CA ASN A 73 16.03 -9.21 -6.71
C ASN A 73 16.15 -7.70 -6.46
N ALA A 74 17.23 -7.06 -6.95
CA ALA A 74 17.40 -5.61 -6.85
C ALA A 74 16.30 -4.84 -7.59
N VAL A 75 15.93 -5.27 -8.81
CA VAL A 75 14.80 -4.70 -9.57
C VAL A 75 13.50 -4.84 -8.79
N THR A 76 13.21 -6.02 -8.24
CA THR A 76 11.99 -6.28 -7.47
C THR A 76 11.94 -5.45 -6.19
N GLN A 77 13.06 -5.29 -5.50
CA GLN A 77 13.14 -4.44 -4.29
C GLN A 77 12.87 -2.97 -4.59
N GLY A 78 13.39 -2.45 -5.71
CA GLY A 78 13.17 -1.07 -6.14
C GLY A 78 11.82 -0.80 -6.80
N THR A 79 11.00 -1.81 -7.02
CA THR A 79 9.71 -1.72 -7.73
C THR A 79 8.55 -2.26 -6.89
N LEU A 80 8.33 -3.58 -6.87
CA LEU A 80 7.18 -4.20 -6.17
C LEU A 80 7.24 -4.02 -4.65
N ASN A 81 8.44 -4.07 -4.05
CA ASN A 81 8.57 -3.95 -2.60
C ASN A 81 8.37 -2.52 -2.08
N VAL A 82 8.35 -1.52 -2.96
CA VAL A 82 8.04 -0.11 -2.67
C VAL A 82 6.82 0.40 -3.43
N ALA A 83 6.04 -0.51 -4.02
CA ALA A 83 4.90 -0.20 -4.88
C ALA A 83 3.88 0.73 -4.24
N THR A 84 3.58 0.52 -2.96
CA THR A 84 2.64 1.34 -2.18
C THR A 84 3.12 2.79 -2.06
N ILE A 85 4.40 3.00 -1.79
CA ILE A 85 4.99 4.34 -1.64
C ILE A 85 4.93 5.09 -2.97
N VAL A 86 5.34 4.43 -4.05
CA VAL A 86 5.30 4.99 -5.40
C VAL A 86 3.87 5.34 -5.80
N LEU A 87 2.93 4.41 -5.59
CA LEU A 87 1.53 4.63 -5.95
C LEU A 87 0.90 5.79 -5.19
N ALA A 88 1.15 5.93 -3.87
CA ALA A 88 0.62 7.04 -3.08
C ALA A 88 1.07 8.40 -3.61
N GLY A 89 2.35 8.52 -4.00
CA GLY A 89 2.88 9.73 -4.63
C GLY A 89 2.25 10.02 -5.98
N ILE A 90 2.14 9.01 -6.85
CA ILE A 90 1.54 9.16 -8.19
C ILE A 90 0.05 9.47 -8.11
N ILE A 91 -0.69 8.90 -7.16
CA ILE A 91 -2.10 9.28 -6.90
C ILE A 91 -2.19 10.77 -6.55
N GLY A 92 -1.31 11.25 -5.66
CA GLY A 92 -1.23 12.67 -5.32
C GLY A 92 -1.01 13.55 -6.55
N TYR A 93 -0.07 13.17 -7.41
CA TYR A 93 0.21 13.87 -8.65
C TYR A 93 -0.99 13.89 -9.61
N CYS A 94 -1.58 12.73 -9.88
CA CYS A 94 -2.72 12.60 -10.79
C CYS A 94 -3.95 13.36 -10.29
N LEU A 95 -4.20 13.33 -8.98
CA LEU A 95 -5.31 14.07 -8.38
C LEU A 95 -5.10 15.58 -8.47
N ALA A 96 -3.88 16.06 -8.24
CA ALA A 96 -3.54 17.47 -8.43
C ALA A 96 -3.77 17.91 -9.88
N LYS A 97 -3.27 17.14 -10.86
CA LYS A 97 -3.48 17.41 -12.29
C LYS A 97 -4.96 17.42 -12.65
N ASN A 98 -5.72 16.44 -12.23
CA ASN A 98 -7.16 16.35 -12.53
C ASN A 98 -7.98 17.45 -11.85
N LYS A 99 -7.53 17.97 -10.70
CA LYS A 99 -8.11 19.15 -10.02
C LYS A 99 -7.55 20.48 -10.52
N ARG A 100 -6.61 20.47 -11.49
CA ARG A 100 -5.90 21.64 -12.00
C ARG A 100 -5.19 22.45 -10.89
N PHE A 101 -4.64 21.74 -9.92
CA PHE A 101 -3.84 22.34 -8.85
C PHE A 101 -2.41 22.52 -9.33
N GLU A 102 -1.85 23.73 -9.18
CA GLU A 102 -0.57 24.09 -9.78
C GLU A 102 0.60 23.31 -9.19
N ASN A 103 0.66 23.16 -7.87
CA ASN A 103 1.78 22.47 -7.19
C ASN A 103 1.55 20.95 -7.07
N ALA A 104 1.57 20.26 -8.20
CA ALA A 104 1.38 18.80 -8.23
C ALA A 104 2.52 18.04 -7.52
N ILE A 105 3.73 18.58 -7.49
CA ILE A 105 4.90 17.97 -6.80
C ILE A 105 4.67 17.96 -5.28
N ALA A 106 4.14 19.05 -4.71
CA ALA A 106 3.77 19.07 -3.30
C ALA A 106 2.78 17.95 -2.94
N CYS A 107 1.85 17.63 -3.84
CA CYS A 107 0.89 16.55 -3.65
C CYS A 107 1.56 15.16 -3.67
N VAL A 108 2.64 14.96 -4.44
CA VAL A 108 3.46 13.73 -4.36
C VAL A 108 4.08 13.58 -2.97
N VAL A 109 4.71 14.64 -2.48
CA VAL A 109 5.38 14.65 -1.17
C VAL A 109 4.37 14.37 -0.05
N ILE A 110 3.21 15.03 -0.09
CA ILE A 110 2.15 14.84 0.91
C ILE A 110 1.59 13.41 0.87
N GLY A 111 1.36 12.84 -0.31
CA GLY A 111 0.86 11.47 -0.44
C GLY A 111 1.83 10.45 0.18
N ILE A 112 3.12 10.58 -0.11
CA ILE A 112 4.17 9.73 0.46
C ILE A 112 4.30 9.94 1.98
N ALA A 113 4.41 11.20 2.43
CA ALA A 113 4.62 11.49 3.85
C ALA A 113 3.44 11.04 4.71
N ALA A 114 2.20 11.28 4.27
CA ALA A 114 1.00 10.82 4.97
C ALA A 114 0.93 9.29 5.03
N LEU A 115 1.30 8.60 3.96
CA LEU A 115 1.38 7.15 3.94
C LEU A 115 2.38 6.64 4.97
N CYS A 116 3.60 7.19 5.00
CA CYS A 116 4.64 6.82 5.97
C CYS A 116 4.22 7.07 7.42
N ILE A 117 3.52 8.17 7.69
CA ILE A 117 2.97 8.47 9.03
C ILE A 117 1.95 7.42 9.48
N MET A 118 1.16 6.88 8.53
CA MET A 118 0.11 5.91 8.80
C MET A 118 0.58 4.44 8.81
N MET A 119 1.84 4.18 8.47
CA MET A 119 2.44 2.84 8.55
C MET A 119 2.89 2.54 9.98
N PRO A 120 2.86 1.26 10.41
CA PRO A 120 3.50 0.85 11.65
C PRO A 120 5.00 1.12 11.58
N GLN A 121 5.54 1.70 12.66
CA GLN A 121 6.95 2.08 12.75
C GLN A 121 7.82 1.04 13.44
N SER A 122 7.23 -0.07 13.86
CA SER A 122 7.92 -1.18 14.48
C SER A 122 7.50 -2.50 13.86
N VAL A 123 8.44 -3.40 13.73
CA VAL A 123 8.23 -4.75 13.23
C VAL A 123 8.63 -5.72 14.31
N ASN A 124 7.69 -6.55 14.73
CA ASN A 124 8.01 -7.70 15.54
C ASN A 124 8.46 -8.82 14.59
N SER A 125 9.75 -9.06 14.55
CA SER A 125 10.31 -10.23 13.90
C SER A 125 10.12 -11.40 14.88
N ALA A 126 9.12 -12.25 14.65
CA ALA A 126 9.15 -13.57 15.23
C ALA A 126 10.45 -14.24 14.76
N ALA A 127 11.27 -14.75 15.66
CA ALA A 127 12.48 -15.45 15.28
C ALA A 127 12.06 -16.61 14.35
N ALA A 128 12.39 -16.50 13.07
CA ALA A 128 11.99 -17.47 12.06
C ALA A 128 12.79 -18.78 12.21
N SER A 129 13.81 -18.78 13.03
CA SER A 129 14.64 -19.96 13.36
C SER A 129 15.20 -19.86 14.78
N ILE A 130 15.48 -21.00 15.38
CA ILE A 130 16.21 -21.11 16.65
C ILE A 130 17.60 -20.40 16.60
N GLN A 131 18.06 -19.97 15.43
CA GLN A 131 19.33 -19.26 15.25
C GLN A 131 19.24 -17.75 15.49
N ASP A 132 18.02 -17.15 15.45
CA ASP A 132 17.80 -15.70 15.54
C ASP A 132 17.03 -15.26 16.80
N PHE A 133 17.00 -16.09 17.83
CA PHE A 133 16.30 -15.76 19.09
C PHE A 133 17.11 -14.79 19.96
N THR A 134 16.40 -13.94 20.73
CA THR A 134 16.97 -13.19 21.85
C THR A 134 16.86 -13.94 23.16
N GLU A 135 15.74 -14.60 23.32
CA GLU A 135 15.44 -15.42 24.50
C GLU A 135 14.53 -16.58 24.12
N LEU A 136 14.70 -17.70 24.77
CA LEU A 136 13.86 -18.88 24.66
C LEU A 136 13.13 -19.11 25.99
N THR A 137 11.83 -19.30 25.93
CA THR A 137 11.05 -19.66 27.11
C THR A 137 10.68 -21.14 27.04
N TYR A 138 11.03 -21.87 28.06
CA TYR A 138 10.74 -23.30 28.22
C TYR A 138 9.61 -23.48 29.23
N LYS A 139 8.70 -24.42 28.94
CA LYS A 139 7.67 -24.89 29.88
C LYS A 139 7.92 -26.34 30.25
N SER A 140 7.67 -26.68 31.51
CA SER A 140 7.70 -28.06 31.99
C SER A 140 6.64 -28.89 31.29
N THR A 141 7.04 -30.08 30.79
CA THR A 141 6.12 -31.08 30.22
C THR A 141 5.45 -31.94 31.30
N THR A 142 6.01 -31.96 32.51
CA THR A 142 5.56 -32.81 33.62
C THR A 142 4.77 -32.06 34.69
N ASP A 143 5.06 -30.77 34.90
CA ASP A 143 4.41 -29.93 35.90
C ASP A 143 3.82 -28.67 35.22
N LYS A 144 2.49 -28.62 35.15
CA LYS A 144 1.76 -27.49 34.51
C LYS A 144 1.78 -26.21 35.33
N ASP A 145 2.07 -26.30 36.61
CA ASP A 145 2.10 -25.15 37.54
C ASP A 145 3.54 -24.63 37.75
N ALA A 146 4.54 -25.28 37.14
CA ALA A 146 5.93 -24.82 37.16
C ALA A 146 6.07 -23.50 36.41
N GLU A 147 6.79 -22.56 36.99
CA GLU A 147 7.10 -21.28 36.32
C GLU A 147 7.92 -21.50 35.04
N PRO A 148 7.62 -20.75 33.97
CA PRO A 148 8.39 -20.83 32.72
C PRO A 148 9.85 -20.44 32.98
N TYR A 149 10.76 -21.20 32.39
CA TYR A 149 12.19 -20.92 32.46
C TYR A 149 12.64 -20.22 31.19
N THR A 150 13.18 -19.00 31.34
CA THR A 150 13.63 -18.18 30.21
C THR A 150 15.15 -18.11 30.16
N VAL A 151 15.74 -18.40 29.01
CA VAL A 151 17.18 -18.33 28.73
C VAL A 151 17.45 -17.34 27.61
N THR A 152 18.47 -16.54 27.80
CA THR A 152 18.98 -15.61 26.80
C THR A 152 19.89 -16.33 25.79
N ARG A 153 20.11 -15.71 24.64
CA ARG A 153 21.02 -16.23 23.61
C ARG A 153 22.44 -16.43 24.15
N GLU A 154 22.94 -15.49 24.93
CA GLU A 154 24.29 -15.57 25.52
C GLU A 154 24.43 -16.78 26.45
N GLU A 155 23.42 -17.10 27.22
CA GLU A 155 23.40 -18.27 28.10
C GLU A 155 23.39 -19.58 27.31
N VAL A 156 22.65 -19.66 26.22
CA VAL A 156 22.63 -20.84 25.35
C VAL A 156 23.99 -21.02 24.64
N GLU A 157 24.57 -19.93 24.11
CA GLU A 157 25.90 -19.94 23.48
C GLU A 157 27.01 -20.27 24.46
N SER A 158 26.84 -19.96 25.76
CA SER A 158 27.77 -20.35 26.83
C SER A 158 27.68 -21.83 27.22
N GLY A 159 26.76 -22.59 26.62
CA GLY A 159 26.59 -24.02 26.87
C GLY A 159 25.69 -24.35 28.06
N LEU A 160 24.78 -23.47 28.45
CA LEU A 160 23.81 -23.75 29.49
C LEU A 160 22.95 -24.97 29.14
N ALA A 161 23.03 -26.02 29.96
CA ALA A 161 22.22 -27.22 29.77
C ALA A 161 20.77 -26.97 30.20
N ILE A 162 19.85 -27.24 29.27
CA ILE A 162 18.42 -27.15 29.54
C ILE A 162 18.02 -28.36 30.40
N PRO A 163 17.27 -28.20 31.50
CA PRO A 163 16.84 -29.31 32.31
C PRO A 163 15.94 -30.29 31.55
N ASP A 164 16.11 -31.59 31.84
CA ASP A 164 15.23 -32.62 31.28
C ASP A 164 13.75 -32.35 31.66
N GLY A 165 12.84 -32.57 30.71
CA GLY A 165 11.41 -32.36 30.93
C GLY A 165 10.91 -30.95 30.66
N TYR A 166 11.66 -30.12 29.94
CA TYR A 166 11.24 -28.82 29.44
C TYR A 166 11.19 -28.78 27.94
N GLU A 167 10.14 -28.16 27.38
CA GLU A 167 10.00 -27.92 25.95
C GLU A 167 9.91 -26.41 25.64
N ILE A 168 10.36 -26.01 24.46
CA ILE A 168 10.26 -24.61 24.02
C ILE A 168 8.80 -24.24 23.88
N SER A 169 8.33 -23.29 24.68
CA SER A 169 6.96 -22.78 24.65
C SER A 169 6.82 -21.48 23.87
N SER A 170 7.84 -20.65 23.87
CA SER A 170 7.88 -19.42 23.06
C SER A 170 9.32 -19.04 22.74
N VAL A 171 9.47 -18.39 21.60
CA VAL A 171 10.74 -17.81 21.14
C VAL A 171 10.57 -16.30 21.22
N GLY A 172 11.44 -15.61 21.96
CA GLY A 172 11.39 -14.17 22.09
C GLY A 172 11.52 -13.49 20.73
N SER A 173 10.66 -12.54 20.48
CA SER A 173 10.67 -11.76 19.25
C SER A 173 11.51 -10.49 19.42
N ASN A 174 12.40 -10.21 18.46
CA ASN A 174 13.04 -8.91 18.37
C ASN A 174 12.05 -7.90 17.78
N SER A 175 11.77 -6.82 18.50
CA SER A 175 11.12 -5.66 17.90
C SER A 175 12.18 -4.71 17.34
N VAL A 176 12.13 -4.49 16.03
CA VAL A 176 12.95 -3.47 15.38
C VAL A 176 12.09 -2.23 15.17
N SER A 177 12.49 -1.09 15.75
CA SER A 177 11.82 0.19 15.59
C SER A 177 12.44 1.01 14.46
N ASN A 178 11.69 2.01 13.97
CA ASN A 178 12.09 2.91 12.88
C ASN A 178 12.34 2.21 11.52
N VAL A 179 11.60 1.15 11.25
CA VAL A 179 11.66 0.41 9.99
C VAL A 179 10.26 0.25 9.39
N PHE A 180 10.21 0.19 8.07
CA PHE A 180 8.98 -0.14 7.35
C PHE A 180 9.05 -1.58 6.84
N THR A 181 7.98 -2.34 7.02
CA THR A 181 7.93 -3.70 6.50
C THR A 181 7.60 -3.73 5.02
N LYS A 182 8.19 -4.67 4.29
CA LYS A 182 7.81 -5.01 2.92
C LYS A 182 6.29 -5.27 2.78
N THR A 183 5.65 -5.78 3.82
CA THR A 183 4.20 -6.04 3.84
C THR A 183 3.38 -4.79 3.53
N TYR A 184 3.79 -3.63 4.05
CA TYR A 184 3.05 -2.38 3.87
C TYR A 184 3.64 -1.46 2.80
N THR A 185 4.94 -1.54 2.52
CA THR A 185 5.56 -0.78 1.43
C THR A 185 5.34 -1.41 0.06
N GLY A 186 5.22 -2.75 0.02
CA GLY A 186 4.97 -3.53 -1.19
C GLY A 186 3.51 -3.60 -1.59
N THR A 187 3.19 -4.53 -2.47
CA THR A 187 1.87 -4.63 -3.11
C THR A 187 0.70 -4.84 -2.14
N ASN A 188 0.93 -5.46 -0.99
CA ASN A 188 -0.11 -5.65 0.03
C ASN A 188 -0.64 -4.33 0.64
N GLY A 189 0.14 -3.25 0.56
CA GLY A 189 -0.24 -1.92 1.02
C GLY A 189 -1.00 -1.08 0.01
N LEU A 190 -1.25 -1.54 -1.22
CA LEU A 190 -1.82 -0.73 -2.31
C LEU A 190 -3.16 -0.08 -1.96
N PHE A 191 -4.04 -0.78 -1.23
CA PHE A 191 -5.29 -0.18 -0.76
C PHE A 191 -5.05 0.98 0.21
N GLY A 192 -4.01 0.88 1.05
CA GLY A 192 -3.56 1.98 1.90
C GLY A 192 -3.09 3.18 1.07
N ALA A 193 -2.28 2.94 0.03
CA ALA A 193 -1.86 4.00 -0.88
C ALA A 193 -3.05 4.71 -1.56
N ILE A 194 -4.06 3.95 -1.99
CA ILE A 194 -5.26 4.50 -2.62
C ILE A 194 -6.00 5.43 -1.65
N ILE A 195 -6.32 4.94 -0.46
CA ILE A 195 -7.12 5.69 0.51
C ILE A 195 -6.34 6.88 1.03
N ILE A 196 -5.12 6.65 1.53
CA ILE A 196 -4.31 7.70 2.15
C ILE A 196 -3.88 8.72 1.09
N GLY A 197 -3.43 8.30 -0.08
CA GLY A 197 -3.01 9.18 -1.16
C GLY A 197 -4.14 10.12 -1.64
N LEU A 198 -5.35 9.59 -1.81
CA LEU A 198 -6.52 10.42 -2.17
C LEU A 198 -6.93 11.37 -1.06
N VAL A 199 -7.05 10.88 0.18
CA VAL A 199 -7.51 11.67 1.32
C VAL A 199 -6.49 12.77 1.66
N ALA A 200 -5.21 12.42 1.81
CA ALA A 200 -4.15 13.37 2.14
C ALA A 200 -4.03 14.48 1.10
N THR A 201 -4.00 14.10 -0.18
CA THR A 201 -3.94 15.09 -1.27
C THR A 201 -5.19 15.97 -1.32
N THR A 202 -6.38 15.40 -1.10
CA THR A 202 -7.63 16.20 -1.10
C THR A 202 -7.63 17.20 0.05
N VAL A 203 -7.23 16.78 1.24
CA VAL A 203 -7.13 17.63 2.44
C VAL A 203 -6.10 18.74 2.21
N PHE A 204 -4.93 18.38 1.71
CA PHE A 204 -3.86 19.34 1.39
C PHE A 204 -4.28 20.39 0.37
N ILE A 205 -4.89 19.99 -0.75
CA ILE A 205 -5.38 20.92 -1.78
C ILE A 205 -6.43 21.87 -1.16
N LYS A 206 -7.35 21.34 -0.35
CA LYS A 206 -8.38 22.16 0.32
C LYS A 206 -7.77 23.20 1.24
N PHE A 207 -6.74 22.85 2.00
CA PHE A 207 -6.02 23.83 2.85
C PHE A 207 -5.21 24.82 2.03
N SER A 208 -4.55 24.38 0.97
CA SER A 208 -3.76 25.26 0.09
C SER A 208 -4.62 26.30 -0.66
N GLN A 209 -5.89 25.98 -0.90
CA GLN A 209 -6.83 26.89 -1.52
C GLN A 209 -7.48 27.88 -0.54
N ASN A 210 -7.23 27.72 0.77
CA ASN A 210 -7.81 28.59 1.79
C ASN A 210 -6.95 29.85 1.93
N GLU A 211 -7.50 31.00 1.54
CA GLU A 211 -6.80 32.30 1.59
C GLU A 211 -6.36 32.68 3.01
N LYS A 212 -7.04 32.23 4.05
CA LYS A 212 -6.68 32.50 5.46
C LYS A 212 -5.36 31.83 5.88
N LEU A 213 -4.92 30.80 5.14
CA LEU A 213 -3.66 30.10 5.38
C LEU A 213 -2.51 30.61 4.51
N ARG A 214 -2.77 31.57 3.63
CA ARG A 214 -1.72 32.19 2.83
C ARG A 214 -0.94 33.22 3.65
N VAL A 215 0.37 33.12 3.59
CA VAL A 215 1.28 34.06 4.24
C VAL A 215 1.62 35.18 3.25
N ASN A 216 1.23 36.39 3.60
CA ASN A 216 1.67 37.56 2.85
C ASN A 216 3.04 38.00 3.37
N LEU A 217 4.08 37.72 2.60
CA LEU A 217 5.47 38.04 2.97
C LEU A 217 5.92 39.47 2.58
N GLY A 218 5.00 40.28 1.98
CA GLY A 218 5.27 41.64 1.57
C GLY A 218 5.92 41.78 0.18
N GLU A 219 6.10 43.04 -0.27
CA GLU A 219 6.70 43.35 -1.56
C GLU A 219 8.22 43.14 -1.52
N GLY A 220 8.79 42.59 -2.59
CA GLY A 220 10.23 42.37 -2.75
C GLY A 220 10.73 40.94 -2.49
N ILE A 221 9.87 40.03 -2.13
CA ILE A 221 10.25 38.60 -1.97
C ILE A 221 10.09 37.87 -3.31
N PRO A 222 11.07 37.04 -3.74
CA PRO A 222 10.96 36.27 -4.95
C PRO A 222 9.70 35.34 -4.89
N PRO A 223 8.91 35.24 -5.98
CA PRO A 223 7.68 34.42 -6.01
C PRO A 223 7.86 32.97 -5.55
N ALA A 224 9.01 32.36 -5.93
CA ALA A 224 9.33 30.98 -5.53
C ALA A 224 9.46 30.80 -3.99
N VAL A 225 9.93 31.83 -3.29
CA VAL A 225 10.02 31.81 -1.82
C VAL A 225 8.63 31.95 -1.21
N ALA A 226 7.82 32.88 -1.72
CA ALA A 226 6.44 33.08 -1.27
C ALA A 226 5.60 31.80 -1.48
N ASP A 227 5.74 31.13 -2.61
CA ASP A 227 5.06 29.87 -2.92
C ASP A 227 5.49 28.73 -1.99
N SER A 228 6.78 28.68 -1.62
CA SER A 228 7.27 27.69 -0.66
C SER A 228 6.64 27.87 0.72
N PHE A 229 6.55 29.10 1.23
CA PHE A 229 5.88 29.40 2.50
C PHE A 229 4.37 29.13 2.44
N ASN A 230 3.72 29.49 1.34
CA ASN A 230 2.29 29.23 1.13
C ASN A 230 1.96 27.74 1.05
N THR A 231 2.92 26.90 0.65
CA THR A 231 2.79 25.45 0.61
C THR A 231 3.08 24.83 1.98
N MET A 232 4.00 25.39 2.76
CA MET A 232 4.46 24.85 4.03
C MET A 232 3.35 24.74 5.09
N ILE A 233 2.54 25.78 5.29
CA ILE A 233 1.48 25.78 6.31
C ILE A 233 0.41 24.70 6.02
N PRO A 234 -0.17 24.63 4.81
CA PRO A 234 -1.07 23.54 4.45
C PRO A 234 -0.46 22.13 4.60
N MET A 235 0.83 21.97 4.26
CA MET A 235 1.55 20.70 4.48
C MET A 235 1.60 20.34 5.96
N LEU A 236 2.05 21.29 6.80
CA LEU A 236 2.17 21.07 8.24
C LEU A 236 0.84 20.68 8.86
N ILE A 237 -0.23 21.41 8.55
CA ILE A 237 -1.58 21.12 9.07
C ILE A 237 -2.04 19.73 8.60
N THR A 238 -1.86 19.43 7.31
CA THR A 238 -2.27 18.13 6.76
C THR A 238 -1.54 17.00 7.44
N LEU A 239 -0.21 17.04 7.54
CA LEU A 239 0.58 15.97 8.16
C LEU A 239 0.34 15.89 9.66
N ALA A 240 0.11 17.02 10.35
CA ALA A 240 -0.27 17.01 11.77
C ALA A 240 -1.60 16.29 12.02
N ILE A 241 -2.61 16.49 11.13
CA ILE A 241 -3.87 15.75 11.20
C ILE A 241 -3.63 14.25 11.05
N PHE A 242 -2.83 13.82 10.06
CA PHE A 242 -2.50 12.41 9.88
C PHE A 242 -1.72 11.85 11.07
N GLY A 243 -0.76 12.60 11.63
CA GLY A 243 -0.04 12.23 12.84
C GLY A 243 -0.95 12.07 14.05
N LEU A 244 -1.93 12.98 14.22
CA LEU A 244 -2.93 12.88 15.28
C LEU A 244 -3.80 11.63 15.11
N VAL A 245 -4.26 11.35 13.89
CA VAL A 245 -5.05 10.14 13.61
C VAL A 245 -4.23 8.88 13.90
N ALA A 246 -2.97 8.84 13.49
CA ALA A 246 -2.07 7.72 13.79
C ALA A 246 -1.90 7.52 15.32
N ALA A 247 -1.68 8.61 16.05
CA ALA A 247 -1.56 8.57 17.51
C ALA A 247 -2.85 8.08 18.20
N LEU A 248 -4.01 8.52 17.73
CA LEU A 248 -5.31 8.06 18.26
C LEU A 248 -5.56 6.57 17.96
N LEU A 249 -5.26 6.11 16.75
CA LEU A 249 -5.41 4.70 16.39
C LEU A 249 -4.50 3.81 17.25
N HIS A 250 -3.25 4.23 17.43
CA HIS A 250 -2.31 3.49 18.27
C HIS A 250 -2.72 3.53 19.77
N GLY A 251 -3.08 4.70 20.29
CA GLY A 251 -3.37 4.87 21.72
C GLY A 251 -4.69 4.27 22.18
N ILE A 252 -5.72 4.23 21.31
CA ILE A 252 -7.06 3.75 21.68
C ILE A 252 -7.25 2.28 21.31
N TRP A 253 -6.79 1.87 20.12
CA TRP A 253 -7.05 0.54 19.57
C TRP A 253 -5.80 -0.32 19.41
N ALA A 254 -4.63 0.16 19.81
CA ALA A 254 -3.33 -0.53 19.65
C ALA A 254 -3.12 -1.06 18.22
N THR A 255 -3.54 -0.29 17.21
CA THR A 255 -3.48 -0.64 15.78
C THR A 255 -3.02 0.54 14.95
N ASP A 256 -2.79 0.32 13.68
CA ASP A 256 -2.49 1.35 12.69
C ASP A 256 -3.48 1.30 11.52
N LEU A 257 -3.51 2.36 10.71
CA LEU A 257 -4.46 2.46 9.61
C LEU A 257 -4.19 1.43 8.50
N MET A 258 -2.92 1.09 8.25
CA MET A 258 -2.57 0.11 7.23
C MET A 258 -3.06 -1.29 7.59
N THR A 259 -2.91 -1.68 8.86
CA THR A 259 -3.46 -2.94 9.39
C THR A 259 -4.98 -2.96 9.29
N LEU A 260 -5.66 -1.87 9.64
CA LEU A 260 -7.12 -1.77 9.51
C LEU A 260 -7.58 -1.91 8.05
N ILE A 261 -6.95 -1.19 7.13
CA ILE A 261 -7.28 -1.27 5.70
C ILE A 261 -7.02 -2.69 5.17
N ASN A 262 -5.91 -3.30 5.57
CA ASN A 262 -5.60 -4.65 5.14
C ASN A 262 -6.63 -5.67 5.66
N THR A 263 -6.99 -5.58 6.92
CA THR A 263 -7.96 -6.50 7.55
C THR A 263 -9.40 -6.28 7.05
N CYS A 264 -9.82 -5.01 6.91
CA CYS A 264 -11.21 -4.71 6.58
C CYS A 264 -11.49 -4.70 5.07
N ILE A 265 -10.50 -4.46 4.24
CA ILE A 265 -10.66 -4.28 2.77
C ILE A 265 -9.87 -5.34 2.00
N ALA A 266 -8.53 -5.37 2.17
CA ALA A 266 -7.69 -6.23 1.33
C ALA A 266 -7.94 -7.71 1.60
N ALA A 267 -8.03 -8.15 2.85
CA ALA A 267 -8.21 -9.55 3.20
C ALA A 267 -9.56 -10.11 2.74
N PRO A 268 -10.72 -9.44 2.93
CA PRO A 268 -11.99 -9.92 2.37
C PRO A 268 -11.97 -10.00 0.84
N LEU A 269 -11.42 -9.00 0.15
CA LEU A 269 -11.32 -9.01 -1.31
C LEU A 269 -10.44 -10.15 -1.83
N LYS A 270 -9.31 -10.43 -1.18
CA LYS A 270 -8.49 -11.63 -1.47
C LYS A 270 -9.28 -12.91 -1.27
N GLY A 271 -10.09 -13.00 -0.22
CA GLY A 271 -10.96 -14.14 0.04
C GLY A 271 -11.92 -14.46 -1.11
N PHE A 272 -12.50 -13.44 -1.74
CA PHE A 272 -13.35 -13.62 -2.92
C PHE A 272 -12.59 -14.15 -4.14
N VAL A 273 -11.36 -13.72 -4.35
CA VAL A 273 -10.53 -14.21 -5.47
C VAL A 273 -10.03 -15.63 -5.20
N ASN A 274 -9.65 -15.95 -3.97
CA ASN A 274 -9.21 -17.29 -3.59
C ASN A 274 -10.35 -18.33 -3.64
N ALA A 275 -11.62 -17.88 -3.56
CA ALA A 275 -12.80 -18.76 -3.74
C ALA A 275 -12.96 -19.24 -5.20
N GLY A 276 -12.21 -18.68 -6.16
CA GLY A 276 -12.18 -19.12 -7.55
C GLY A 276 -12.14 -17.97 -8.56
N PRO A 277 -12.01 -18.29 -9.86
CA PRO A 277 -11.86 -17.29 -10.92
C PRO A 277 -13.11 -16.43 -11.16
N TRP A 278 -14.24 -16.80 -10.57
CA TRP A 278 -15.54 -16.16 -10.81
C TRP A 278 -15.55 -14.67 -10.47
N PHE A 279 -14.89 -14.27 -9.40
CA PHE A 279 -14.81 -12.86 -9.02
C PHE A 279 -14.08 -12.03 -10.09
N VAL A 280 -12.96 -12.54 -10.59
CA VAL A 280 -12.16 -11.89 -11.65
C VAL A 280 -12.98 -11.79 -12.93
N ILE A 281 -13.64 -12.90 -13.31
CA ILE A 281 -14.52 -12.94 -14.48
C ILE A 281 -15.64 -11.90 -14.34
N LEU A 282 -16.28 -11.82 -13.20
CA LEU A 282 -17.37 -10.87 -12.92
C LEU A 282 -16.88 -9.42 -13.05
N VAL A 283 -15.75 -9.08 -12.42
CA VAL A 283 -15.21 -7.72 -12.45
C VAL A 283 -14.82 -7.30 -13.88
N TYR A 284 -14.15 -8.18 -14.63
CA TYR A 284 -13.78 -7.88 -16.02
C TYR A 284 -14.98 -7.87 -16.96
N THR A 285 -15.98 -8.71 -16.73
CA THR A 285 -17.24 -8.69 -17.50
C THR A 285 -17.97 -7.37 -17.28
N LEU A 286 -18.08 -6.92 -16.02
CA LEU A 286 -18.69 -5.64 -15.69
C LEU A 286 -17.90 -4.47 -16.29
N ALA A 287 -16.57 -4.51 -16.21
CA ALA A 287 -15.70 -3.50 -16.78
C ALA A 287 -15.86 -3.41 -18.32
N ASN A 288 -15.93 -4.56 -19.00
CA ASN A 288 -16.18 -4.61 -20.44
C ASN A 288 -17.59 -4.16 -20.83
N LEU A 289 -18.60 -4.49 -20.03
CA LEU A 289 -19.97 -3.98 -20.24
C LEU A 289 -19.99 -2.44 -20.17
N LEU A 290 -19.31 -1.85 -19.21
CA LEU A 290 -19.18 -0.40 -19.10
C LEU A 290 -18.37 0.21 -20.25
N PHE A 291 -17.38 -0.51 -20.75
CA PHE A 291 -16.66 -0.10 -21.96
C PHE A 291 -17.56 0.01 -23.18
N CYS A 292 -18.51 -0.92 -23.37
CA CYS A 292 -19.52 -0.83 -24.41
C CYS A 292 -20.41 0.43 -24.28
N LEU A 293 -20.51 0.99 -23.07
CA LEU A 293 -21.24 2.22 -22.79
C LEU A 293 -20.36 3.49 -22.87
N GLY A 294 -19.12 3.35 -23.37
CA GLY A 294 -18.18 4.46 -23.55
C GLY A 294 -17.35 4.79 -22.31
N ILE A 295 -17.37 3.97 -21.26
CA ILE A 295 -16.55 4.15 -20.06
C ILE A 295 -15.33 3.24 -20.14
N HIS A 296 -14.14 3.83 -20.01
CA HIS A 296 -12.92 3.04 -20.09
C HIS A 296 -12.89 1.96 -18.97
N GLN A 297 -12.70 0.71 -19.38
CA GLN A 297 -12.73 -0.46 -18.48
C GLN A 297 -11.83 -0.33 -17.24
N SER A 298 -10.68 0.36 -17.36
CA SER A 298 -9.75 0.58 -16.25
C SER A 298 -10.32 1.42 -15.11
N THR A 299 -11.49 2.05 -15.27
CA THR A 299 -12.16 2.75 -14.18
C THR A 299 -12.59 1.79 -13.07
N ILE A 300 -12.99 0.57 -13.41
CA ILE A 300 -13.37 -0.47 -12.44
C ILE A 300 -12.23 -1.46 -12.25
N SER A 301 -11.64 -1.96 -13.32
CA SER A 301 -10.53 -2.91 -13.21
C SER A 301 -9.34 -2.30 -12.46
N GLY A 302 -8.98 -1.04 -12.73
CA GLY A 302 -7.88 -0.34 -12.06
C GLY A 302 -8.11 -0.10 -10.56
N VAL A 303 -9.36 0.00 -10.11
CA VAL A 303 -9.66 0.21 -8.68
C VAL A 303 -9.83 -1.09 -7.93
N LEU A 304 -10.49 -2.09 -8.51
CA LEU A 304 -10.83 -3.35 -7.85
C LEU A 304 -9.92 -4.51 -8.25
N ALA A 305 -9.69 -4.72 -9.55
CA ALA A 305 -8.97 -5.90 -10.01
C ALA A 305 -7.45 -5.72 -9.93
N GLU A 306 -6.91 -4.59 -10.40
CA GLU A 306 -5.47 -4.37 -10.47
C GLU A 306 -4.75 -4.49 -9.10
N PRO A 307 -5.23 -3.87 -8.00
CA PRO A 307 -4.58 -4.02 -6.71
C PRO A 307 -4.57 -5.48 -6.25
N ILE A 308 -5.70 -6.19 -6.39
CA ILE A 308 -5.86 -7.57 -5.94
C ILE A 308 -4.99 -8.50 -6.77
N LEU A 309 -5.04 -8.38 -8.11
CA LEU A 309 -4.25 -9.21 -9.01
C LEU A 309 -2.75 -8.98 -8.80
N THR A 310 -2.33 -7.74 -8.59
CA THR A 310 -0.93 -7.42 -8.30
C THR A 310 -0.46 -8.06 -7.00
N ILE A 311 -1.29 -8.06 -5.96
CA ILE A 311 -1.01 -8.74 -4.69
C ILE A 311 -0.87 -10.25 -4.93
N LEU A 312 -1.84 -10.87 -5.60
CA LEU A 312 -1.85 -12.32 -5.85
C LEU A 312 -0.68 -12.77 -6.74
N ILE A 313 -0.34 -12.00 -7.77
CA ILE A 313 0.83 -12.28 -8.60
C ILE A 313 2.09 -12.27 -7.72
N THR A 314 2.24 -11.27 -6.85
CA THR A 314 3.41 -11.17 -5.97
C THR A 314 3.46 -12.32 -4.96
N GLU A 315 2.32 -12.74 -4.40
CA GLU A 315 2.24 -13.90 -3.50
C GLU A 315 2.58 -15.21 -4.22
N ASN A 316 2.05 -15.41 -5.44
CA ASN A 316 2.36 -16.58 -6.26
C ASN A 316 3.85 -16.62 -6.64
N MET A 317 4.46 -15.46 -6.96
CA MET A 317 5.89 -15.37 -7.25
C MET A 317 6.77 -15.76 -6.05
N ALA A 318 6.30 -15.54 -4.84
CA ALA A 318 7.04 -15.91 -3.62
C ALA A 318 6.98 -17.41 -3.30
N MET A 319 6.12 -18.18 -4.00
CA MET A 319 6.01 -19.63 -3.84
C MET A 319 6.97 -20.41 -4.76
N PHE A 320 7.58 -19.75 -5.72
CA PHE A 320 8.60 -20.31 -6.63
C PHE A 320 10.00 -19.83 -6.25
#